data_8eea56a2989c0413b52a0d9eb5de8156
#
_entry.id   8eea56a2989c0413b52a0d9eb5de8156
#
_cell.length_a   1.000
_cell.length_b   1.000
_cell.length_c   1.000
_cell.angle_alpha   90.00
_cell.angle_beta   90.00
_cell.angle_gamma   90.00
#
_symmetry.space_group_name_H-M   'P 1'
#
loop_
_entity.id
_entity.type
_entity.pdbx_description
1 polymer ?
#
loop_
_entity_poly.entity_id
_entity_poly.type
_entity_poly.pdbx_seq_one_letter_code
_entity_poly.pdbx_strand_id
1 'polypeptide(L)' 'MSIANKIRALMKLRGYKTKDLADAMGCTSASVSNKMSRDSFTAADLVKIAEALDCGLSFTLPDGTEIRLTADDLEKGPH' A
#
# COMPACT_ATOMS: atom_id res chain seq x y z
N MET A 1 13.93 6.83 7.70
CA MET A 1 13.21 5.83 6.88
C MET A 1 11.76 6.23 6.79
N SER A 2 11.22 6.16 5.63
CA SER A 2 9.84 6.59 5.42
C SER A 2 9.03 5.45 4.83
N ILE A 3 7.72 5.57 4.95
CA ILE A 3 6.81 4.59 4.32
C ILE A 3 6.99 4.65 2.81
N ALA A 4 7.15 5.86 2.26
CA ALA A 4 7.36 6.02 0.83
C ALA A 4 8.59 5.26 0.34
N ASN A 5 9.67 5.28 1.10
CA ASN A 5 10.88 4.56 0.71
C ASN A 5 10.65 3.06 0.70
N LYS A 6 9.88 2.55 1.65
CA LYS A 6 9.53 1.14 1.68
C LYS A 6 8.69 0.75 0.48
N ILE A 7 7.74 1.61 0.12
CA ILE A 7 6.89 1.36 -1.03
C ILE A 7 7.70 1.39 -2.31
N ARG A 8 8.63 2.34 -2.45
CA ARG A 8 9.50 2.38 -3.62
C ARG A 8 10.34 1.12 -3.77
N ALA A 9 10.87 0.63 -2.65
CA ALA A 9 11.64 -0.61 -2.65
C ALA A 9 10.78 -1.77 -3.11
N LEU A 10 9.54 -1.84 -2.60
CA LEU A 10 8.62 -2.90 -2.96
C LEU A 10 8.27 -2.83 -4.45
N MET A 11 7.99 -1.62 -4.96
CA MET A 11 7.69 -1.43 -6.37
C MET A 11 8.83 -1.93 -7.25
N LYS A 12 10.05 -1.62 -6.84
CA LYS A 12 11.23 -2.04 -7.59
C LYS A 12 11.33 -3.57 -7.63
N LEU A 13 11.09 -4.21 -6.49
CA LEU A 13 11.14 -5.66 -6.41
C LEU A 13 10.06 -6.32 -7.27
N ARG A 14 8.92 -5.67 -7.42
CA ARG A 14 7.80 -6.23 -8.18
C ARG A 14 7.74 -5.70 -9.63
N GLY A 15 8.67 -4.83 -10.01
CA GLY A 15 8.71 -4.29 -11.36
C GLY A 15 7.61 -3.31 -11.68
N TYR A 16 7.12 -2.59 -10.70
CA TYR A 16 6.06 -1.60 -10.88
C TYR A 16 6.63 -0.19 -11.02
N LYS A 17 5.99 0.59 -11.87
CA LYS A 17 6.28 2.02 -12.00
C LYS A 17 5.16 2.82 -11.35
N THR A 18 5.40 4.11 -11.16
CA THR A 18 4.41 4.99 -10.55
C THR A 18 3.07 4.94 -11.29
N LYS A 19 3.12 4.90 -12.60
CA LYS A 19 1.89 4.86 -13.40
C LYS A 19 1.11 3.56 -13.14
N ASP A 20 1.82 2.45 -13.04
CA ASP A 20 1.19 1.16 -12.78
C ASP A 20 0.48 1.17 -11.45
N LEU A 21 1.13 1.76 -10.45
CA LEU A 21 0.55 1.85 -9.13
C LEU A 21 -0.66 2.78 -9.12
N ALA A 22 -0.58 3.90 -9.84
CA ALA A 22 -1.69 4.82 -9.94
C ALA A 22 -2.91 4.15 -10.58
N ASP A 23 -2.70 3.38 -11.64
CA ASP A 23 -3.77 2.65 -12.29
C ASP A 23 -4.43 1.68 -11.33
N ALA A 24 -3.62 0.95 -10.57
CA ALA A 24 -4.14 -0.02 -9.62
C ALA A 24 -4.91 0.64 -8.48
N MET A 25 -4.50 1.83 -8.08
CA MET A 25 -5.16 2.56 -7.01
C MET A 25 -6.35 3.39 -7.48
N GLY A 26 -6.54 3.49 -8.81
CA GLY A 26 -7.64 4.26 -9.36
C GLY A 26 -7.42 5.76 -9.26
N CYS A 27 -6.18 6.21 -9.32
CA CYS A 27 -5.87 7.63 -9.25
C CYS A 27 -4.81 8.00 -10.27
N THR A 28 -4.35 9.24 -10.24
CA THR A 28 -3.36 9.72 -11.20
C THR A 28 -1.94 9.50 -10.66
N SER A 29 -0.98 9.49 -11.59
CA SER A 29 0.43 9.42 -11.20
C SER A 29 0.83 10.60 -10.33
N ALA A 30 0.26 11.77 -10.59
CA ALA A 30 0.52 12.96 -9.77
C ALA A 30 0.07 12.74 -8.33
N SER A 31 -1.10 12.13 -8.15
CA SER A 31 -1.59 11.80 -6.81
C SER A 31 -0.64 10.88 -6.06
N VAL A 32 -0.17 9.84 -6.75
CA VAL A 32 0.77 8.91 -6.14
C VAL A 32 2.06 9.63 -5.78
N SER A 33 2.57 10.45 -6.69
CA SER A 33 3.80 11.21 -6.45
C SER A 33 3.66 12.14 -5.25
N ASN A 34 2.50 12.78 -5.11
CA ASN A 34 2.25 13.66 -3.97
C ASN A 34 2.24 12.87 -2.66
N LYS A 35 1.60 11.70 -2.66
CA LYS A 35 1.59 10.86 -1.46
C LYS A 35 3.00 10.41 -1.10
N MET A 36 3.81 10.09 -2.10
CA MET A 36 5.20 9.71 -1.90
C MET A 36 6.00 10.86 -1.30
N SER A 37 5.85 12.06 -1.87
CA SER A 37 6.58 13.24 -1.41
C SER A 37 6.24 13.60 0.02
N ARG A 38 4.97 13.47 0.39
CA ARG A 38 4.50 13.83 1.72
C ARG A 38 4.55 12.67 2.70
N ASP A 39 4.84 11.48 2.19
CA ASP A 39 4.81 10.28 3.00
C ASP A 39 3.45 10.13 3.68
N SER A 40 2.38 10.45 2.93
CA SER A 40 1.03 10.52 3.46
C SER A 40 0.12 9.45 2.86
N PHE A 41 0.28 8.24 3.34
CA PHE A 41 -0.55 7.12 2.90
C PHE A 41 -1.55 6.77 3.97
N THR A 42 -2.80 6.56 3.56
CA THR A 42 -3.82 6.10 4.48
C THR A 42 -3.75 4.58 4.56
N ALA A 43 -4.44 4.01 5.54
CA ALA A 43 -4.53 2.55 5.63
C ALA A 43 -5.11 1.96 4.36
N ALA A 44 -6.13 2.64 3.79
CA ALA A 44 -6.73 2.19 2.54
C ALA A 44 -5.71 2.19 1.41
N ASP A 45 -4.88 3.23 1.33
CA ASP A 45 -3.83 3.30 0.32
C ASP A 45 -2.87 2.12 0.45
N LEU A 46 -2.45 1.81 1.68
CA LEU A 46 -1.49 0.75 1.91
C LEU A 46 -2.05 -0.62 1.52
N VAL A 47 -3.32 -0.85 1.82
CA VAL A 47 -3.96 -2.12 1.44
C VAL A 47 -4.05 -2.24 -0.07
N LYS A 48 -4.43 -1.16 -0.75
CA LYS A 48 -4.52 -1.17 -2.22
C LYS A 48 -3.15 -1.42 -2.85
N ILE A 49 -2.11 -0.81 -2.30
CA ILE A 49 -0.74 -1.00 -2.78
C ILE A 49 -0.33 -2.46 -2.59
N ALA A 50 -0.60 -3.01 -1.43
CA ALA A 50 -0.23 -4.40 -1.14
C ALA A 50 -0.91 -5.34 -2.12
N GLU A 51 -2.18 -5.14 -2.39
CA GLU A 51 -2.91 -6.00 -3.33
C GLU A 51 -2.40 -5.84 -4.75
N ALA A 52 -2.13 -4.60 -5.16
CA ALA A 52 -1.62 -4.34 -6.50
C ALA A 52 -0.26 -5.01 -6.72
N LEU A 53 0.58 -5.03 -5.70
CA LEU A 53 1.91 -5.58 -5.79
C LEU A 53 1.97 -7.06 -5.37
N ASP A 54 0.81 -7.64 -5.14
CA ASP A 54 0.68 -9.07 -4.79
C ASP A 54 1.50 -9.42 -3.57
N CYS A 55 1.33 -8.64 -2.52
CA CYS A 55 2.00 -8.91 -1.25
C CYS A 55 1.02 -8.73 -0.10
N GLY A 56 1.43 -9.15 1.08
CA GLY A 56 0.61 -9.03 2.26
C GLY A 56 0.92 -7.76 3.03
N LEU A 57 -0.06 -7.31 3.77
CA LEU A 57 0.11 -6.21 4.71
C LEU A 57 -0.41 -6.70 6.04
N SER A 58 0.43 -6.68 7.05
CA SER A 58 0.05 -7.28 8.33
C SER A 58 0.79 -6.65 9.48
N PHE A 59 0.24 -6.88 10.68
CA PHE A 59 0.96 -6.63 11.92
C PHE A 59 1.52 -7.97 12.38
N THR A 60 2.80 -7.99 12.72
CA THR A 60 3.44 -9.19 13.22
C THR A 60 3.80 -8.98 14.67
N LEU A 61 3.30 -9.85 15.52
CA LEU A 61 3.58 -9.80 16.96
C LEU A 61 4.92 -10.46 17.26
N PRO A 62 5.52 -10.14 18.42
CA PRO A 62 6.82 -10.73 18.75
C PRO A 62 6.83 -12.26 18.78
N ASP A 63 5.68 -12.89 19.04
CA ASP A 63 5.59 -14.34 19.09
C ASP A 63 5.38 -14.97 17.70
N GLY A 64 5.35 -14.14 16.66
CA GLY A 64 5.16 -14.62 15.29
C GLY A 64 3.73 -14.61 14.81
N THR A 65 2.79 -14.26 15.66
CA THR A 65 1.39 -14.16 15.25
C THR A 65 1.23 -13.00 14.27
N GLU A 66 0.46 -13.23 13.21
CA GLU A 66 0.27 -12.24 12.17
C GLU A 66 -1.21 -11.89 12.04
N ILE A 67 -1.50 -10.59 12.01
CA ILE A 67 -2.85 -10.10 11.78
C ILE A 67 -2.82 -9.36 10.45
N ARG A 68 -3.47 -9.93 9.44
CA ARG A 68 -3.40 -9.43 8.07
C ARG A 68 -4.52 -8.44 7.77
N LEU A 69 -4.17 -7.40 7.03
CA LEU A 69 -5.12 -6.43 6.54
C LEU A 69 -5.40 -6.72 5.07
N THR A 70 -6.68 -6.70 4.69
CA THR A 70 -7.08 -7.00 3.32
C THR A 70 -8.09 -5.97 2.84
N ALA A 71 -8.43 -6.06 1.56
CA ALA A 71 -9.44 -5.18 0.98
C ALA A 71 -10.80 -5.33 1.67
N ASP A 72 -11.09 -6.52 2.18
CA ASP A 72 -12.34 -6.74 2.90
C ASP A 72 -12.45 -5.82 4.11
N ASP A 73 -11.34 -5.51 4.75
CA ASP A 73 -11.35 -4.63 5.91
C ASP A 73 -11.74 -3.21 5.54
N LEU A 74 -11.52 -2.82 4.30
CA LEU A 74 -11.86 -1.49 3.81
C LEU A 74 -13.31 -1.36 3.42
N GLU A 75 -13.93 -2.46 3.04
CA GLU A 75 -15.30 -2.44 2.54
C GLU A 75 -16.33 -2.50 3.62
N LYS A 76 -15.89 -2.60 4.85
CA LYS A 76 -16.82 -2.63 5.95
C LYS A 76 -17.53 -1.31 6.06
N GLY A 77 -18.82 -1.36 5.88
CA GLY A 77 -19.62 -0.20 6.15
C GLY A 77 -19.62 0.09 7.64
N PRO A 78 -20.18 1.21 8.01
CA PRO A 78 -20.34 1.49 9.44
C PRO A 78 -21.23 0.42 10.04
N HIS A 79 -20.87 0.02 11.19
CA HIS A 79 -21.61 -1.03 11.87
C HIS A 79 -22.12 -0.54 13.19
#